data_51836c574e262b79498889d7ab0b4667
#
_entry.id   51836c574e262b79498889d7ab0b4667
#
_cell.length_a   1.000
_cell.length_b   1.000
_cell.length_c   1.000
_cell.angle_alpha   90.00
_cell.angle_beta   90.00
_cell.angle_gamma   90.00
#
_symmetry.space_group_name_H-M   'P 1'
#
loop_
_entity.id
_entity.type
_entity.pdbx_description
1 polymer ?
#
loop_
_entity_poly.entity_id
_entity_poly.type
_entity_poly.pdbx_seq_one_letter_code
_entity_poly.pdbx_strand_id
1 'polypeptide(L)'
;MRIGGLATGMEIDQIVNRLMDAERIPLRRMEQDRTMLTWKQEAFRDLNLGLSELDQMMLDMKLSRTYGAKNIRSTQEQSVTATGGSQTAEGTYHIQVNQLATTAMNVGEEGVNLDEVVNHEGPIKFYTFNADGSKQTHEIEVEEGDTVGNILQKITNGSSPVRAFIDGSGDGARVILETTRTGQYNTTNEYGGAEIGFDEDSFFTNVLGLTMGKANPDDPETSGEIGGTNAHFIYNHGLEIQSKNNSYTINNLDLQFHDLTNGHASLSVTNDVDQTFDKIMDFVNKYNEVIEKLNGSQQEKRYRDYPPLTQEQRDEMSESEIEKWEERAKSGIISGERVIVDGMMNMRRSWYETVNTDGQYRTITDIGITTSPNYLDGGKLVVDEDKLRAALEDNADDVRKLFAENSDGQQGVIYKLEDAVKQTVNRIHDHAGRSTSTLDNYALGKRMKSLDEQIENFQRRLIQVENRYWNQFTQMEKAIQRMNEQSSYLFTQFMEM
;
A
#
# COMPACT_ATOMS: atom_id res chain seq x y z
N MET A 1 9.28 28.54 -52.74
CA MET A 1 9.11 27.39 -53.63
C MET A 1 10.41 27.28 -54.43
N ARG A 2 11.18 26.22 -54.28
CA ARG A 2 12.39 25.96 -55.09
C ARG A 2 11.91 25.20 -56.33
N ILE A 3 11.85 25.85 -57.48
CA ILE A 3 11.46 25.24 -58.76
C ILE A 3 12.74 24.81 -59.44
N GLY A 4 13.10 23.54 -59.34
CA GLY A 4 14.24 22.92 -60.06
C GLY A 4 13.73 22.09 -61.24
N GLY A 5 14.57 21.91 -62.29
CA GLY A 5 14.26 21.02 -63.40
C GLY A 5 13.69 21.68 -64.65
N LEU A 6 13.51 23.00 -64.68
CA LEU A 6 12.92 23.71 -65.82
C LEU A 6 13.81 23.69 -67.06
N ALA A 7 15.14 23.67 -66.91
CA ALA A 7 16.10 23.68 -68.03
C ALA A 7 16.53 22.28 -68.48
N THR A 8 16.48 21.30 -67.60
CA THR A 8 16.97 19.95 -67.83
C THR A 8 15.87 18.89 -68.01
N GLY A 9 14.64 19.20 -67.62
CA GLY A 9 13.55 18.20 -67.55
C GLY A 9 13.76 17.12 -66.45
N MET A 10 14.77 17.26 -65.62
CA MET A 10 15.06 16.29 -64.54
C MET A 10 14.26 16.61 -63.28
N GLU A 11 13.71 15.60 -62.64
CA GLU A 11 13.04 15.71 -61.32
C GLU A 11 14.09 15.84 -60.23
N ILE A 12 14.69 17.05 -60.09
CA ILE A 12 15.77 17.32 -59.14
C ILE A 12 15.36 17.00 -57.69
N ASP A 13 14.11 17.27 -57.34
CA ASP A 13 13.54 16.94 -56.01
C ASP A 13 13.67 15.44 -55.69
N GLN A 14 13.36 14.57 -56.65
CA GLN A 14 13.48 13.11 -56.47
C GLN A 14 14.94 12.67 -56.36
N ILE A 15 15.82 13.28 -57.15
CA ILE A 15 17.27 12.97 -57.14
C ILE A 15 17.86 13.37 -55.75
N VAL A 16 17.58 14.60 -55.31
CA VAL A 16 18.07 15.08 -54.01
C VAL A 16 17.51 14.19 -52.90
N ASN A 17 16.21 13.83 -52.91
CA ASN A 17 15.61 12.96 -51.90
C ASN A 17 16.30 11.59 -51.85
N ARG A 18 16.55 10.93 -52.99
CA ARG A 18 17.26 9.63 -53.04
C ARG A 18 18.70 9.72 -52.52
N LEU A 19 19.40 10.83 -52.80
CA LEU A 19 20.73 11.06 -52.25
C LEU A 19 20.69 11.28 -50.74
N MET A 20 19.70 12.06 -50.28
CA MET A 20 19.48 12.29 -48.84
C MET A 20 19.06 11.03 -48.11
N ASP A 21 18.32 10.09 -48.72
CA ASP A 21 17.97 8.81 -48.14
C ASP A 21 19.21 7.97 -47.82
N ALA A 22 20.19 7.95 -48.69
CA ALA A 22 21.45 7.28 -48.40
C ALA A 22 22.25 7.98 -47.29
N GLU A 23 22.25 9.32 -47.25
CA GLU A 23 22.91 10.11 -46.21
C GLU A 23 22.20 9.95 -44.82
N ARG A 24 20.92 9.61 -44.76
CA ARG A 24 20.14 9.38 -43.52
C ARG A 24 20.36 7.99 -42.91
N ILE A 25 20.97 7.03 -43.62
CA ILE A 25 21.19 5.66 -43.08
C ILE A 25 21.91 5.68 -41.71
N PRO A 26 23.00 6.45 -41.49
CA PRO A 26 23.64 6.50 -40.18
C PRO A 26 22.74 7.09 -39.08
N LEU A 27 21.92 8.11 -39.41
CA LEU A 27 20.96 8.70 -38.50
C LEU A 27 19.95 7.64 -38.01
N ARG A 28 19.34 6.91 -38.95
CA ARG A 28 18.38 5.84 -38.64
C ARG A 28 18.98 4.79 -37.69
N ARG A 29 20.26 4.43 -37.88
CA ARG A 29 20.97 3.49 -36.98
C ARG A 29 21.12 4.06 -35.58
N MET A 30 21.50 5.35 -35.46
CA MET A 30 21.59 6.00 -34.15
C MET A 30 20.25 6.10 -33.44
N GLU A 31 19.16 6.37 -34.15
CA GLU A 31 17.78 6.38 -33.61
C GLU A 31 17.34 4.99 -33.18
N GLN A 32 17.66 3.94 -33.95
CA GLN A 32 17.41 2.54 -33.59
C GLN A 32 18.20 2.14 -32.33
N ASP A 33 19.48 2.53 -32.23
CA ASP A 33 20.30 2.29 -31.04
C ASP A 33 19.74 3.02 -29.81
N ARG A 34 19.23 4.25 -30.01
CA ARG A 34 18.59 5.04 -28.96
C ARG A 34 17.33 4.35 -28.42
N THR A 35 16.49 3.86 -29.34
CA THR A 35 15.28 3.09 -29.00
C THR A 35 15.64 1.81 -28.27
N MET A 36 16.66 1.10 -28.71
CA MET A 36 17.15 -0.11 -28.06
C MET A 36 17.61 0.15 -26.62
N LEU A 37 18.32 1.26 -26.38
CA LEU A 37 18.72 1.64 -25.01
C LEU A 37 17.52 1.97 -24.14
N THR A 38 16.46 2.58 -24.70
CA THR A 38 15.20 2.83 -23.98
C THR A 38 14.53 1.53 -23.57
N TRP A 39 14.33 0.59 -24.49
CA TRP A 39 13.76 -0.72 -24.20
C TRP A 39 14.57 -1.51 -23.17
N LYS A 40 15.90 -1.43 -23.27
CA LYS A 40 16.80 -2.04 -22.28
C LYS A 40 16.59 -1.46 -20.88
N GLN A 41 16.45 -0.14 -20.80
CA GLN A 41 16.16 0.55 -19.55
C GLN A 41 14.80 0.13 -18.97
N GLU A 42 13.77 0.05 -19.82
CA GLU A 42 12.42 -0.38 -19.42
C GLU A 42 12.44 -1.81 -18.90
N ALA A 43 13.14 -2.73 -19.58
CA ALA A 43 13.28 -4.11 -19.15
C ALA A 43 13.96 -4.24 -17.77
N PHE A 44 15.01 -3.46 -17.49
CA PHE A 44 15.60 -3.42 -16.16
C PHE A 44 14.67 -2.86 -15.10
N ARG A 45 13.91 -1.82 -15.42
CA ARG A 45 12.94 -1.24 -14.48
C ARG A 45 11.79 -2.19 -14.17
N ASP A 46 11.35 -2.96 -15.15
CA ASP A 46 10.32 -3.96 -14.96
C ASP A 46 10.78 -5.11 -14.03
N LEU A 47 12.03 -5.57 -14.17
CA LEU A 47 12.61 -6.52 -13.20
C LEU A 47 12.74 -5.92 -11.80
N ASN A 48 13.07 -4.64 -11.70
CA ASN A 48 13.21 -3.96 -10.42
C ASN A 48 11.90 -3.82 -9.65
N LEU A 49 10.76 -3.75 -10.34
CA LEU A 49 9.45 -3.76 -9.71
C LEU A 49 9.24 -5.05 -8.91
N GLY A 50 9.46 -6.22 -9.51
CA GLY A 50 9.32 -7.50 -8.83
C GLY A 50 10.28 -7.64 -7.63
N LEU A 51 11.52 -7.17 -7.76
CA LEU A 51 12.47 -7.14 -6.64
C LEU A 51 12.02 -6.22 -5.51
N SER A 52 11.41 -5.08 -5.82
CA SER A 52 10.88 -4.15 -4.81
C SER A 52 9.65 -4.70 -4.10
N GLU A 53 8.78 -5.43 -4.79
CA GLU A 53 7.64 -6.12 -4.19
C GLU A 53 8.11 -7.23 -3.24
N LEU A 54 9.14 -7.99 -3.63
CA LEU A 54 9.76 -8.98 -2.76
C LEU A 54 10.40 -8.34 -1.52
N ASP A 55 11.08 -7.19 -1.67
CA ASP A 55 11.65 -6.42 -0.54
C ASP A 55 10.56 -5.99 0.45
N GLN A 56 9.41 -5.58 -0.06
CA GLN A 56 8.26 -5.22 0.78
C GLN A 56 7.74 -6.42 1.59
N MET A 57 7.61 -7.59 0.97
CA MET A 57 7.19 -8.81 1.70
C MET A 57 8.21 -9.25 2.74
N MET A 58 9.50 -9.02 2.50
CA MET A 58 10.54 -9.30 3.50
C MET A 58 10.39 -8.49 4.79
N LEU A 59 9.80 -7.28 4.74
CA LEU A 59 9.51 -6.51 5.94
C LEU A 59 8.51 -7.25 6.84
N ASP A 60 7.45 -7.82 6.27
CA ASP A 60 6.47 -8.60 7.04
C ASP A 60 7.09 -9.89 7.59
N MET A 61 7.95 -10.55 6.81
CA MET A 61 8.66 -11.77 7.24
C MET A 61 9.67 -11.53 8.37
N LYS A 62 10.05 -10.31 8.69
CA LYS A 62 10.89 -9.97 9.85
C LYS A 62 10.11 -9.80 11.14
N LEU A 63 8.80 -9.63 11.06
CA LEU A 63 7.95 -9.34 12.20
C LEU A 63 7.59 -10.60 12.97
N SER A 64 7.72 -10.58 14.29
CA SER A 64 7.35 -11.70 15.15
C SER A 64 5.87 -12.09 15.01
N ARG A 65 4.99 -11.12 14.70
CA ARG A 65 3.57 -11.38 14.45
C ARG A 65 3.30 -12.32 13.28
N THR A 66 4.22 -12.41 12.32
CA THR A 66 4.09 -13.31 11.16
C THR A 66 4.17 -14.77 11.58
N TYR A 67 4.97 -15.09 12.59
CA TYR A 67 5.20 -16.46 13.07
C TYR A 67 4.45 -16.80 14.35
N GLY A 68 3.98 -15.79 15.06
CA GLY A 68 3.32 -15.93 16.37
C GLY A 68 1.82 -15.65 16.30
N ALA A 69 1.19 -15.88 15.15
CA ALA A 69 -0.26 -15.81 15.04
C ALA A 69 -0.91 -16.81 16.02
N LYS A 70 -1.97 -16.38 16.70
CA LYS A 70 -2.69 -17.22 17.67
C LYS A 70 -4.09 -17.51 17.18
N ASN A 71 -4.47 -18.76 17.27
CA ASN A 71 -5.85 -19.22 17.12
C ASN A 71 -6.48 -19.30 18.52
N ILE A 72 -7.47 -18.46 18.75
CA ILE A 72 -8.15 -18.37 20.05
C ILE A 72 -9.61 -18.78 19.85
N ARG A 73 -10.05 -19.82 20.58
CA ARG A 73 -11.42 -20.33 20.53
C ARG A 73 -12.05 -20.24 21.89
N SER A 74 -13.24 -19.67 21.92
CA SER A 74 -14.08 -19.63 23.12
C SER A 74 -15.13 -20.76 23.11
N THR A 75 -15.39 -21.38 24.25
CA THR A 75 -16.54 -22.31 24.38
C THR A 75 -17.87 -21.58 24.41
N GLN A 76 -17.86 -20.26 24.59
CA GLN A 76 -19.02 -19.38 24.59
C GLN A 76 -18.75 -18.10 23.81
N GLU A 77 -18.55 -18.23 22.48
CA GLU A 77 -18.18 -17.13 21.60
C GLU A 77 -19.21 -16.00 21.58
N GLN A 78 -20.49 -16.30 21.83
CA GLN A 78 -21.53 -15.28 21.90
C GLN A 78 -21.40 -14.39 23.15
N SER A 79 -20.77 -14.89 24.22
CA SER A 79 -20.60 -14.16 25.48
C SER A 79 -19.23 -13.54 25.62
N VAL A 80 -18.18 -14.26 25.26
CA VAL A 80 -16.79 -13.75 25.33
C VAL A 80 -15.96 -14.25 24.17
N THR A 81 -15.26 -13.29 23.51
CA THR A 81 -14.26 -13.57 22.52
C THR A 81 -12.92 -12.98 22.98
N ALA A 82 -11.85 -13.45 22.40
CA ALA A 82 -10.53 -12.89 22.66
C ALA A 82 -9.67 -12.85 21.40
N THR A 83 -8.76 -11.87 21.35
CA THR A 83 -7.68 -11.81 20.37
C THR A 83 -6.35 -11.77 21.10
N GLY A 84 -5.30 -12.23 20.42
CA GLY A 84 -3.96 -12.24 20.99
C GLY A 84 -2.89 -12.18 19.89
N GLY A 85 -1.68 -11.88 20.26
CA GLY A 85 -0.54 -11.80 19.35
C GLY A 85 0.57 -12.77 19.72
N SER A 86 1.74 -12.59 19.12
CA SER A 86 2.92 -13.44 19.32
C SER A 86 3.39 -13.55 20.78
N GLN A 87 3.03 -12.59 21.63
CA GLN A 87 3.39 -12.57 23.05
C GLN A 87 2.33 -13.24 23.94
N THR A 88 1.18 -13.64 23.38
CA THR A 88 0.14 -14.32 24.15
C THR A 88 0.59 -15.75 24.43
N ALA A 89 0.62 -16.12 25.70
CA ALA A 89 1.01 -17.47 26.10
C ALA A 89 -0.05 -18.50 25.68
N GLU A 90 0.39 -19.64 25.19
CA GLU A 90 -0.50 -20.76 24.87
C GLU A 90 -1.07 -21.38 26.15
N GLY A 91 -2.27 -21.89 26.06
CA GLY A 91 -2.96 -22.52 27.19
C GLY A 91 -4.45 -22.29 27.15
N THR A 92 -5.09 -22.70 28.25
CA THR A 92 -6.52 -22.50 28.44
C THR A 92 -6.76 -21.49 29.56
N TYR A 93 -7.52 -20.46 29.24
CA TYR A 93 -7.95 -19.42 30.19
C TYR A 93 -9.43 -19.54 30.45
N HIS A 94 -9.82 -19.34 31.72
CA HIS A 94 -11.20 -19.43 32.11
C HIS A 94 -11.74 -18.04 32.46
N ILE A 95 -12.82 -17.64 31.81
CA ILE A 95 -13.43 -16.32 31.96
C ILE A 95 -14.91 -16.53 32.36
N GLN A 96 -15.34 -15.89 33.42
CA GLN A 96 -16.75 -15.84 33.80
C GLN A 96 -17.19 -14.37 33.83
N VAL A 97 -18.06 -13.98 32.93
CA VAL A 97 -18.64 -12.64 32.87
C VAL A 97 -19.92 -12.63 33.66
N ASN A 98 -19.91 -11.89 34.78
CA ASN A 98 -21.04 -11.80 35.71
C ASN A 98 -21.91 -10.56 35.43
N GLN A 99 -21.32 -9.51 34.86
CA GLN A 99 -21.98 -8.25 34.55
C GLN A 99 -21.29 -7.56 33.38
N LEU A 100 -22.04 -6.92 32.48
CA LEU A 100 -21.53 -6.08 31.44
C LEU A 100 -21.46 -4.62 31.91
N ALA A 101 -20.53 -3.87 31.33
CA ALA A 101 -20.52 -2.43 31.46
C ALA A 101 -21.63 -1.83 30.58
N THR A 102 -22.39 -0.92 31.17
CA THR A 102 -23.50 -0.24 30.49
C THR A 102 -23.30 1.26 30.45
N THR A 103 -23.92 1.93 29.49
CA THR A 103 -24.09 3.38 29.49
C THR A 103 -25.07 3.78 30.60
N ALA A 104 -24.92 4.98 31.12
CA ALA A 104 -25.89 5.59 32.02
C ALA A 104 -26.94 6.33 31.16
N MET A 105 -28.22 6.14 31.53
CA MET A 105 -29.35 6.73 30.81
C MET A 105 -30.34 7.31 31.80
N ASN A 106 -30.71 8.58 31.64
CA ASN A 106 -31.76 9.24 32.42
C ASN A 106 -32.89 9.63 31.48
N VAL A 107 -34.11 9.24 31.79
CA VAL A 107 -35.30 9.42 30.97
C VAL A 107 -36.24 10.42 31.65
N GLY A 108 -36.55 11.49 30.93
CA GLY A 108 -37.46 12.54 31.38
C GLY A 108 -38.95 12.11 31.30
N GLU A 109 -39.80 12.93 31.90
CA GLU A 109 -41.23 12.80 31.82
C GLU A 109 -41.74 13.11 30.37
N GLU A 110 -42.94 12.62 30.04
CA GLU A 110 -43.61 12.92 28.75
C GLU A 110 -44.10 14.37 28.71
N GLY A 111 -44.20 14.93 27.51
CA GLY A 111 -44.80 16.27 27.30
C GLY A 111 -43.80 17.41 27.10
N VAL A 112 -42.52 17.09 26.82
CA VAL A 112 -41.51 18.11 26.57
C VAL A 112 -41.76 18.79 25.22
N ASN A 113 -41.92 20.13 25.22
CA ASN A 113 -42.06 20.93 24.02
C ASN A 113 -40.71 21.39 23.46
N LEU A 114 -40.28 20.82 22.36
CA LEU A 114 -39.00 21.12 21.73
C LEU A 114 -38.84 22.49 21.12
N ASP A 115 -39.99 23.09 20.70
CA ASP A 115 -40.03 24.39 20.09
C ASP A 115 -40.19 25.53 21.15
N GLU A 116 -40.28 25.17 22.42
CA GLU A 116 -40.33 26.13 23.51
C GLU A 116 -38.99 26.87 23.63
N VAL A 117 -39.09 28.19 23.66
CA VAL A 117 -37.93 29.08 23.80
C VAL A 117 -37.44 29.02 25.24
N VAL A 118 -36.18 28.73 25.41
CA VAL A 118 -35.54 28.63 26.73
C VAL A 118 -35.18 30.02 27.26
N ASN A 119 -35.89 30.45 28.31
CA ASN A 119 -35.57 31.67 29.01
C ASN A 119 -34.77 31.34 30.28
N HIS A 120 -33.44 31.32 30.16
CA HIS A 120 -32.54 30.99 31.26
C HIS A 120 -31.47 32.10 31.42
N GLU A 121 -31.25 32.54 32.68
CA GLU A 121 -30.19 33.51 32.98
C GLU A 121 -28.87 32.81 33.19
N GLY A 122 -27.91 33.03 32.29
CA GLY A 122 -26.60 32.43 32.33
C GLY A 122 -26.52 31.01 31.68
N PRO A 123 -25.36 30.34 31.78
CA PRO A 123 -25.15 29.03 31.21
C PRO A 123 -25.90 27.92 31.95
N ILE A 124 -26.48 26.98 31.19
CA ILE A 124 -27.05 25.74 31.73
C ILE A 124 -25.87 24.82 32.10
N LYS A 125 -25.88 24.28 33.32
CA LYS A 125 -24.77 23.45 33.84
C LYS A 125 -25.23 22.03 34.11
N PHE A 126 -24.35 21.08 33.73
CA PHE A 126 -24.45 19.72 34.18
C PHE A 126 -23.03 19.15 34.46
N TYR A 127 -22.99 18.00 35.04
CA TYR A 127 -21.76 17.45 35.59
C TYR A 127 -21.57 16.02 35.09
N THR A 128 -20.32 15.64 34.81
CA THR A 128 -19.92 14.24 34.63
C THR A 128 -18.66 13.98 35.44
N PHE A 129 -18.13 12.76 35.40
CA PHE A 129 -16.97 12.39 36.20
C PHE A 129 -15.86 11.88 35.31
N ASN A 130 -14.62 12.23 35.61
CA ASN A 130 -13.41 11.77 34.90
C ASN A 130 -13.04 10.33 35.31
N ALA A 131 -12.04 9.75 34.63
CA ALA A 131 -11.56 8.40 34.93
C ALA A 131 -11.03 8.21 36.36
N ASP A 132 -10.54 9.29 36.99
CA ASP A 132 -10.08 9.35 38.38
C ASP A 132 -11.20 9.63 39.40
N GLY A 133 -12.45 9.75 38.96
CA GLY A 133 -13.62 10.07 39.78
C GLY A 133 -13.80 11.57 40.05
N SER A 134 -12.95 12.44 39.54
CA SER A 134 -13.10 13.89 39.71
C SER A 134 -14.27 14.42 38.86
N LYS A 135 -15.02 15.35 39.48
CA LYS A 135 -16.18 15.99 38.83
C LYS A 135 -15.73 16.97 37.76
N GLN A 136 -16.37 16.90 36.60
CA GLN A 136 -16.19 17.79 35.47
C GLN A 136 -17.48 18.57 35.22
N THR A 137 -17.38 19.88 35.18
CA THR A 137 -18.51 20.79 34.89
C THR A 137 -18.59 21.02 33.36
N HIS A 138 -19.80 20.93 32.84
CA HIS A 138 -20.13 21.31 31.47
C HIS A 138 -21.09 22.50 31.49
N GLU A 139 -20.79 23.51 30.69
CA GLU A 139 -21.58 24.74 30.62
C GLU A 139 -22.09 24.90 29.16
N ILE A 140 -23.38 25.16 29.03
CA ILE A 140 -24.03 25.38 27.74
C ILE A 140 -24.54 26.83 27.72
N GLU A 141 -23.96 27.62 26.86
CA GLU A 141 -24.39 29.01 26.65
C GLU A 141 -25.78 29.02 25.95
N VAL A 142 -26.71 29.75 26.59
CA VAL A 142 -28.05 29.97 26.04
C VAL A 142 -28.06 31.25 25.28
N GLU A 143 -28.40 31.21 23.99
CA GLU A 143 -28.51 32.36 23.11
C GLU A 143 -29.98 32.84 23.03
N GLU A 144 -30.21 34.10 22.70
CA GLU A 144 -31.54 34.64 22.55
C GLU A 144 -32.29 33.89 21.41
N GLY A 145 -33.45 33.28 21.75
CA GLY A 145 -34.24 32.49 20.81
C GLY A 145 -33.89 31.02 20.73
N ASP A 146 -32.93 30.53 21.54
CA ASP A 146 -32.67 29.10 21.65
C ASP A 146 -33.92 28.34 22.13
N THR A 147 -34.25 27.28 21.44
CA THR A 147 -35.31 26.35 21.84
C THR A 147 -34.76 25.20 22.65
N VAL A 148 -35.63 24.44 23.33
CA VAL A 148 -35.26 23.20 24.02
C VAL A 148 -34.49 22.27 23.07
N GLY A 149 -34.97 22.13 21.82
CA GLY A 149 -34.30 21.33 20.78
C GLY A 149 -32.87 21.79 20.48
N ASN A 150 -32.63 23.12 20.44
CA ASN A 150 -31.29 23.67 20.24
C ASN A 150 -30.37 23.34 21.40
N ILE A 151 -30.84 23.43 22.63
CA ILE A 151 -30.06 23.09 23.83
C ILE A 151 -29.68 21.59 23.80
N LEU A 152 -30.60 20.68 23.46
CA LEU A 152 -30.30 19.26 23.33
C LEU A 152 -29.24 18.98 22.25
N GLN A 153 -29.27 19.70 21.15
CA GLN A 153 -28.22 19.63 20.13
C GLN A 153 -26.86 20.16 20.64
N LYS A 154 -26.88 21.25 21.40
CA LYS A 154 -25.65 21.80 22.04
C LYS A 154 -25.05 20.79 23.03
N ILE A 155 -25.86 20.07 23.80
CA ILE A 155 -25.40 18.96 24.68
C ILE A 155 -24.72 17.89 23.85
N THR A 156 -25.39 17.40 22.82
CA THR A 156 -24.91 16.26 21.98
C THR A 156 -23.65 16.60 21.18
N ASN A 157 -23.57 17.83 20.65
CA ASN A 157 -22.44 18.29 19.84
C ASN A 157 -21.30 18.87 20.68
N GLY A 158 -21.50 19.01 21.99
CA GLY A 158 -20.48 19.49 22.92
C GLY A 158 -19.35 18.49 23.16
N SER A 159 -18.37 18.87 23.94
CA SER A 159 -17.23 18.02 24.32
C SER A 159 -17.53 17.09 25.48
N SER A 160 -18.77 17.06 26.01
CA SER A 160 -19.16 16.20 27.11
C SER A 160 -19.36 14.75 26.66
N PRO A 161 -19.14 13.77 27.52
CA PRO A 161 -19.45 12.38 27.20
C PRO A 161 -20.96 12.07 27.37
N VAL A 162 -21.85 13.00 27.01
CA VAL A 162 -23.30 12.88 27.10
C VAL A 162 -23.93 13.24 25.77
N ARG A 163 -24.91 12.45 25.35
CA ARG A 163 -25.79 12.75 24.24
C ARG A 163 -27.22 12.93 24.73
N ALA A 164 -27.95 13.83 24.10
CA ALA A 164 -29.36 14.08 24.35
C ALA A 164 -30.15 13.73 23.09
N PHE A 165 -31.21 12.96 23.23
CA PHE A 165 -32.10 12.61 22.12
C PHE A 165 -33.54 12.47 22.65
N ILE A 166 -34.48 12.25 21.74
CA ILE A 166 -35.91 12.29 22.02
C ILE A 166 -36.49 10.93 21.65
N ASP A 167 -37.35 10.42 22.50
CA ASP A 167 -38.22 9.30 22.22
C ASP A 167 -39.67 9.79 22.16
N GLY A 168 -40.44 9.31 21.19
CA GLY A 168 -41.82 9.75 20.94
C GLY A 168 -41.95 11.01 20.10
N SER A 169 -43.20 11.53 20.04
CA SER A 169 -43.54 12.76 19.33
C SER A 169 -44.77 13.40 19.91
N GLY A 170 -44.93 14.75 19.78
CA GLY A 170 -46.05 15.50 20.34
C GLY A 170 -46.12 15.38 21.86
N ASP A 171 -47.33 15.23 22.41
CA ASP A 171 -47.57 15.13 23.86
C ASP A 171 -46.89 13.92 24.55
N GLY A 172 -46.42 12.93 23.80
CA GLY A 172 -45.69 11.80 24.29
C GLY A 172 -44.16 11.90 24.14
N ALA A 173 -43.65 13.08 23.69
CA ALA A 173 -42.21 13.30 23.57
C ALA A 173 -41.55 13.38 24.93
N ARG A 174 -40.45 12.63 25.12
CA ARG A 174 -39.60 12.67 26.31
C ARG A 174 -38.15 12.78 25.92
N VAL A 175 -37.39 13.45 26.75
CA VAL A 175 -35.97 13.61 26.56
C VAL A 175 -35.19 12.49 27.24
N ILE A 176 -34.18 11.99 26.59
CA ILE A 176 -33.26 11.01 27.11
C ILE A 176 -31.86 11.62 27.11
N LEU A 177 -31.21 11.62 28.27
CA LEU A 177 -29.78 11.86 28.38
C LEU A 177 -29.06 10.52 28.54
N GLU A 178 -28.04 10.28 27.74
CA GLU A 178 -27.26 9.06 27.80
C GLU A 178 -25.76 9.35 27.73
N THR A 179 -24.98 8.64 28.54
CA THR A 179 -23.52 8.73 28.41
C THR A 179 -23.05 8.03 27.13
N THR A 180 -22.07 8.61 26.44
CA THR A 180 -21.46 8.02 25.24
C THR A 180 -20.41 6.96 25.55
N ARG A 181 -20.18 6.71 26.82
CA ARG A 181 -19.24 5.71 27.35
C ARG A 181 -19.91 4.84 28.39
N THR A 182 -19.44 3.62 28.50
CA THR A 182 -19.90 2.66 29.53
C THR A 182 -19.13 2.81 30.83
N GLY A 183 -19.62 2.23 31.90
CA GLY A 183 -18.93 2.09 33.16
C GLY A 183 -19.25 3.18 34.16
N GLN A 184 -18.86 2.91 35.41
CA GLN A 184 -19.03 3.79 36.55
C GLN A 184 -17.83 4.70 36.75
N TYR A 185 -18.03 6.01 36.55
CA TYR A 185 -17.04 7.06 36.79
C TYR A 185 -17.34 7.85 38.05
N ASN A 186 -18.61 8.01 38.42
CA ASN A 186 -18.97 8.58 39.69
C ASN A 186 -18.70 7.58 40.82
N THR A 187 -17.61 7.76 41.56
CA THR A 187 -17.22 6.97 42.71
C THR A 187 -17.65 7.62 44.04
N THR A 188 -18.41 8.72 43.94
CA THR A 188 -18.92 9.49 45.09
C THR A 188 -20.43 9.32 45.21
N ASN A 189 -20.99 9.86 46.29
CA ASN A 189 -22.44 9.96 46.46
C ASN A 189 -23.02 11.28 45.93
N GLU A 190 -22.19 12.12 45.29
CA GLU A 190 -22.70 13.32 44.66
C GLU A 190 -23.75 12.95 43.60
N TYR A 191 -24.77 13.75 43.47
CA TYR A 191 -25.92 13.51 42.59
C TYR A 191 -26.53 12.10 42.76
N GLY A 192 -26.61 11.59 43.98
CA GLY A 192 -27.15 10.26 44.28
C GLY A 192 -26.39 9.10 43.57
N GLY A 193 -25.12 9.32 43.21
CA GLY A 193 -24.28 8.32 42.50
C GLY A 193 -24.49 8.25 40.99
N ALA A 194 -25.27 9.18 40.40
CA ALA A 194 -25.51 9.24 38.97
C ALA A 194 -24.25 9.67 38.20
N GLU A 195 -24.08 9.16 36.97
CA GLU A 195 -23.00 9.53 36.05
C GLU A 195 -23.21 10.92 35.39
N ILE A 196 -24.50 11.31 35.23
CA ILE A 196 -24.93 12.60 34.74
C ILE A 196 -25.56 13.36 35.90
N GLY A 197 -24.84 14.32 36.46
CA GLY A 197 -25.25 15.16 37.57
C GLY A 197 -25.84 16.49 37.08
N PHE A 198 -26.91 16.96 37.74
CA PHE A 198 -27.46 18.29 37.57
C PHE A 198 -28.14 18.72 38.89
N ASP A 199 -28.35 20.03 39.06
CA ASP A 199 -28.97 20.51 40.30
C ASP A 199 -30.47 20.25 40.33
N GLU A 200 -31.07 20.06 41.55
CA GLU A 200 -32.50 19.74 41.69
C GLU A 200 -33.44 20.79 41.13
N ASP A 201 -33.01 22.07 41.14
CA ASP A 201 -33.80 23.19 40.60
C ASP A 201 -33.11 23.73 39.31
N SER A 202 -33.07 22.95 38.28
CA SER A 202 -32.34 23.23 37.05
C SER A 202 -33.22 23.10 35.80
N PHE A 203 -32.67 23.50 34.66
CA PHE A 203 -33.29 23.25 33.35
C PHE A 203 -33.63 21.75 33.13
N PHE A 204 -32.78 20.87 33.62
CA PHE A 204 -32.94 19.41 33.45
C PHE A 204 -34.13 18.87 34.19
N THR A 205 -34.41 19.36 35.41
CA THR A 205 -35.55 18.94 36.19
C THR A 205 -36.83 19.68 35.80
N ASN A 206 -36.77 21.00 35.64
CA ASN A 206 -37.96 21.84 35.49
C ASN A 206 -38.52 21.85 34.05
N VAL A 207 -37.64 21.67 33.04
CA VAL A 207 -38.03 21.75 31.60
C VAL A 207 -37.99 20.37 30.94
N LEU A 208 -36.97 19.54 31.24
CA LEU A 208 -36.80 18.24 30.61
C LEU A 208 -37.47 17.10 31.42
N GLY A 209 -37.95 17.39 32.60
CA GLY A 209 -38.63 16.38 33.46
C GLY A 209 -37.69 15.26 33.93
N LEU A 210 -36.36 15.51 33.97
CA LEU A 210 -35.38 14.53 34.40
C LEU A 210 -35.32 14.48 35.93
N THR A 211 -35.11 13.30 36.47
CA THR A 211 -34.95 13.11 37.93
C THR A 211 -33.46 12.98 38.27
N MET A 212 -32.97 13.78 39.23
CA MET A 212 -31.60 13.71 39.70
C MET A 212 -31.37 12.44 40.52
N GLY A 213 -30.24 11.79 40.34
CA GLY A 213 -29.81 10.62 41.06
C GLY A 213 -30.05 9.30 40.34
N LYS A 214 -29.55 8.20 40.89
CA LYS A 214 -29.76 6.87 40.34
C LYS A 214 -31.15 6.34 40.75
N ALA A 215 -31.82 5.72 39.79
CA ALA A 215 -33.00 4.91 40.08
C ALA A 215 -32.60 3.71 40.94
N ASN A 216 -33.49 3.33 41.87
CA ASN A 216 -33.28 2.11 42.66
C ASN A 216 -33.69 0.90 41.77
N PRO A 217 -32.77 -0.01 41.44
CA PRO A 217 -33.12 -1.17 40.61
C PRO A 217 -34.10 -2.13 41.25
N ASP A 218 -34.24 -2.08 42.57
CA ASP A 218 -35.16 -2.93 43.33
C ASP A 218 -36.55 -2.31 43.51
N ASP A 219 -36.76 -1.04 43.09
CA ASP A 219 -37.99 -0.33 43.19
C ASP A 219 -38.38 0.30 41.86
N PRO A 220 -39.27 -0.31 41.07
CA PRO A 220 -39.66 0.16 39.75
C PRO A 220 -40.43 1.49 39.78
N GLU A 221 -40.82 2.01 40.94
CA GLU A 221 -41.49 3.32 41.08
C GLU A 221 -40.48 4.46 41.22
N THR A 222 -39.18 4.14 41.38
CA THR A 222 -38.13 5.19 41.42
C THR A 222 -37.73 5.64 40.01
N SER A 223 -37.84 6.94 39.80
CA SER A 223 -37.29 7.62 38.60
C SER A 223 -35.83 8.01 38.83
N GLY A 224 -35.11 8.19 37.74
CA GLY A 224 -33.70 8.63 37.77
C GLY A 224 -32.85 7.89 36.77
N GLU A 225 -31.53 8.03 36.91
CA GLU A 225 -30.56 7.43 36.02
C GLU A 225 -30.47 5.91 36.22
N ILE A 226 -30.55 5.16 35.12
CA ILE A 226 -30.34 3.70 35.07
C ILE A 226 -29.02 3.38 34.35
N GLY A 227 -28.40 2.27 34.65
CA GLY A 227 -27.16 1.84 34.03
C GLY A 227 -25.91 2.49 34.63
N GLY A 228 -24.90 2.80 33.79
CA GLY A 228 -23.61 3.31 34.25
C GLY A 228 -22.88 2.30 35.17
N THR A 229 -22.92 1.03 34.82
CA THR A 229 -22.30 -0.04 35.59
C THR A 229 -20.98 -0.51 34.94
N ASN A 230 -20.06 -1.00 35.78
CA ASN A 230 -18.83 -1.61 35.27
C ASN A 230 -19.10 -3.05 34.82
N ALA A 231 -18.31 -3.53 33.84
CA ALA A 231 -18.19 -4.96 33.64
C ALA A 231 -17.54 -5.63 34.85
N HIS A 232 -18.05 -6.79 35.26
CA HIS A 232 -17.49 -7.62 36.33
C HIS A 232 -17.26 -9.02 35.80
N PHE A 233 -16.03 -9.50 35.88
CA PHE A 233 -15.66 -10.83 35.42
C PHE A 233 -14.62 -11.49 36.32
N ILE A 234 -14.56 -12.83 36.28
CA ILE A 234 -13.59 -13.63 37.02
C ILE A 234 -12.61 -14.25 35.99
N TYR A 235 -11.34 -14.04 36.23
CA TYR A 235 -10.25 -14.63 35.44
C TYR A 235 -9.63 -15.82 36.17
N ASN A 236 -9.48 -16.95 35.46
CA ASN A 236 -8.86 -18.20 35.95
C ASN A 236 -9.36 -18.63 37.34
N HIS A 237 -10.67 -18.65 37.55
CA HIS A 237 -11.38 -19.11 38.74
C HIS A 237 -11.11 -18.36 40.04
N GLY A 238 -10.35 -17.26 40.04
CA GLY A 238 -10.01 -16.62 41.30
C GLY A 238 -9.81 -15.13 41.31
N LEU A 239 -9.42 -14.53 40.15
CA LEU A 239 -9.15 -13.09 40.06
C LEU A 239 -10.41 -12.35 39.60
N GLU A 240 -11.08 -11.65 40.53
CA GLU A 240 -12.19 -10.77 40.20
C GLU A 240 -11.67 -9.44 39.67
N ILE A 241 -12.19 -9.04 38.52
CA ILE A 241 -11.79 -7.82 37.84
C ILE A 241 -13.01 -7.02 37.45
N GLN A 242 -12.91 -5.69 37.61
CA GLN A 242 -13.90 -4.74 37.11
C GLN A 242 -13.28 -3.90 36.01
N SER A 243 -14.05 -3.64 34.97
CA SER A 243 -13.68 -2.78 33.84
C SER A 243 -14.80 -1.79 33.54
N LYS A 244 -14.44 -0.56 33.22
CA LYS A 244 -15.41 0.45 32.73
C LYS A 244 -15.93 0.12 31.32
N ASN A 245 -15.26 -0.77 30.60
CA ASN A 245 -15.61 -1.17 29.23
C ASN A 245 -15.88 -2.66 29.16
N ASN A 246 -16.62 -3.09 28.13
CA ASN A 246 -16.82 -4.48 27.79
C ASN A 246 -15.61 -5.10 27.07
N SER A 247 -14.42 -4.58 27.37
CA SER A 247 -13.14 -5.10 26.90
C SER A 247 -12.09 -4.98 28.00
N TYR A 248 -11.14 -5.92 28.00
CA TYR A 248 -10.05 -5.90 28.97
C TYR A 248 -8.83 -6.65 28.44
N THR A 249 -7.67 -6.05 28.56
CA THR A 249 -6.41 -6.69 28.17
C THR A 249 -5.71 -7.28 29.40
N ILE A 250 -5.48 -8.58 29.38
CA ILE A 250 -4.75 -9.29 30.42
C ILE A 250 -3.77 -10.29 29.81
N ASN A 251 -2.52 -10.29 30.20
CA ASN A 251 -1.48 -11.19 29.75
C ASN A 251 -1.36 -11.26 28.19
N ASN A 252 -1.43 -10.10 27.55
CA ASN A 252 -1.46 -9.94 26.08
C ASN A 252 -2.65 -10.64 25.39
N LEU A 253 -3.71 -10.91 26.14
CA LEU A 253 -4.98 -11.42 25.67
C LEU A 253 -6.00 -10.28 25.75
N ASP A 254 -6.54 -9.87 24.63
CA ASP A 254 -7.55 -8.80 24.53
C ASP A 254 -8.94 -9.45 24.55
N LEU A 255 -9.58 -9.39 25.69
CA LEU A 255 -10.92 -9.91 25.93
C LEU A 255 -11.99 -8.93 25.43
N GLN A 256 -13.07 -9.46 24.83
CA GLN A 256 -14.27 -8.72 24.47
C GLN A 256 -15.48 -9.43 25.05
N PHE A 257 -16.30 -8.71 25.83
CA PHE A 257 -17.50 -9.23 26.48
C PHE A 257 -18.72 -8.77 25.68
N HIS A 258 -19.55 -9.73 25.27
CA HIS A 258 -20.73 -9.48 24.45
C HIS A 258 -22.01 -9.81 25.25
N ASP A 259 -21.93 -10.78 26.14
CA ASP A 259 -23.05 -11.22 27.02
C ASP A 259 -22.52 -11.88 28.30
N LEU A 260 -23.40 -12.19 29.22
CA LEU A 260 -23.05 -12.95 30.41
C LEU A 260 -22.71 -14.39 30.05
N THR A 261 -21.76 -14.97 30.78
CA THR A 261 -21.40 -16.37 30.55
C THR A 261 -22.25 -17.30 31.43
N ASN A 262 -22.56 -18.49 30.93
CA ASN A 262 -23.15 -19.56 31.76
C ASN A 262 -22.00 -20.34 32.44
N GLY A 263 -21.66 -19.94 33.67
CA GLY A 263 -20.46 -20.41 34.35
C GLY A 263 -19.20 -19.90 33.66
N HIS A 264 -18.12 -20.71 33.63
CA HIS A 264 -16.86 -20.32 33.02
C HIS A 264 -16.84 -20.66 31.53
N ALA A 265 -16.56 -19.68 30.69
CA ALA A 265 -16.13 -19.88 29.30
C ALA A 265 -14.65 -20.25 29.30
N SER A 266 -14.25 -21.24 28.52
CA SER A 266 -12.85 -21.62 28.31
C SER A 266 -12.34 -21.04 27.00
N LEU A 267 -11.29 -20.24 27.08
CA LEU A 267 -10.58 -19.72 25.95
C LEU A 267 -9.32 -20.56 25.70
N SER A 268 -9.28 -21.31 24.60
CA SER A 268 -8.12 -22.10 24.19
C SER A 268 -7.28 -21.28 23.26
N VAL A 269 -6.02 -21.00 23.65
CA VAL A 269 -5.03 -20.26 22.86
C VAL A 269 -3.99 -21.24 22.33
N THR A 270 -3.91 -21.35 21.02
CA THR A 270 -2.92 -22.19 20.31
C THR A 270 -2.23 -21.39 19.22
N ASN A 271 -1.10 -21.87 18.72
CA ASN A 271 -0.49 -21.26 17.53
C ASN A 271 -1.40 -21.45 16.32
N ASP A 272 -1.51 -20.43 15.48
CA ASP A 272 -2.15 -20.52 14.19
C ASP A 272 -1.10 -20.92 13.13
N VAL A 273 -0.91 -22.25 13.04
CA VAL A 273 0.04 -22.84 12.09
C VAL A 273 -0.37 -22.55 10.65
N ASP A 274 -1.67 -22.58 10.35
CA ASP A 274 -2.17 -22.36 9.00
C ASP A 274 -1.87 -20.93 8.52
N GLN A 275 -2.16 -19.93 9.33
CA GLN A 275 -1.86 -18.54 8.97
C GLN A 275 -0.37 -18.30 8.78
N THR A 276 0.47 -18.87 9.63
CA THR A 276 1.94 -18.75 9.51
C THR A 276 2.45 -19.46 8.26
N PHE A 277 1.94 -20.67 8.01
CA PHE A 277 2.27 -21.46 6.83
C PHE A 277 1.91 -20.69 5.54
N ASP A 278 0.69 -20.15 5.46
CA ASP A 278 0.23 -19.40 4.29
C ASP A 278 1.12 -18.17 4.03
N LYS A 279 1.52 -17.44 5.08
CA LYS A 279 2.45 -16.30 4.96
C LYS A 279 3.82 -16.71 4.40
N ILE A 280 4.35 -17.84 4.85
CA ILE A 280 5.63 -18.38 4.34
C ILE A 280 5.46 -18.81 2.87
N MET A 281 4.36 -19.48 2.53
CA MET A 281 4.07 -19.91 1.17
C MET A 281 3.87 -18.73 0.21
N ASP A 282 3.16 -17.70 0.61
CA ASP A 282 2.99 -16.47 -0.18
C ASP A 282 4.35 -15.83 -0.48
N PHE A 283 5.23 -15.77 0.53
CA PHE A 283 6.58 -15.26 0.36
C PHE A 283 7.42 -16.13 -0.59
N VAL A 284 7.39 -17.45 -0.42
CA VAL A 284 8.09 -18.40 -1.31
C VAL A 284 7.60 -18.32 -2.75
N ASN A 285 6.28 -18.23 -2.93
CA ASN A 285 5.68 -18.07 -4.25
C ASN A 285 6.12 -16.77 -4.92
N LYS A 286 6.13 -15.66 -4.18
CA LYS A 286 6.62 -14.38 -4.69
C LYS A 286 8.10 -14.41 -5.05
N TYR A 287 8.93 -15.02 -4.21
CA TYR A 287 10.33 -15.25 -4.53
C TYR A 287 10.49 -16.06 -5.83
N ASN A 288 9.72 -17.15 -5.98
CA ASN A 288 9.75 -17.99 -7.16
C ASN A 288 9.32 -17.25 -8.43
N GLU A 289 8.27 -16.40 -8.35
CA GLU A 289 7.84 -15.52 -9.44
C GLU A 289 8.98 -14.58 -9.89
N VAL A 290 9.62 -13.92 -8.92
CA VAL A 290 10.74 -13.01 -9.21
C VAL A 290 11.92 -13.75 -9.84
N ILE A 291 12.31 -14.91 -9.30
CA ILE A 291 13.38 -15.73 -9.86
C ILE A 291 13.03 -16.23 -11.26
N GLU A 292 11.80 -16.64 -11.50
CA GLU A 292 11.34 -17.06 -12.84
C GLU A 292 11.46 -15.92 -13.86
N LYS A 293 11.02 -14.72 -13.49
CA LYS A 293 11.11 -13.54 -14.35
C LYS A 293 12.57 -13.14 -14.64
N LEU A 294 13.42 -13.13 -13.60
CA LEU A 294 14.86 -12.85 -13.75
C LEU A 294 15.52 -13.89 -14.64
N ASN A 295 15.31 -15.17 -14.34
CA ASN A 295 15.90 -16.29 -15.07
C ASN A 295 15.41 -16.38 -16.53
N GLY A 296 14.08 -16.17 -16.75
CA GLY A 296 13.49 -16.09 -18.07
C GLY A 296 14.15 -15.03 -18.93
N SER A 297 14.36 -13.83 -18.39
CA SER A 297 15.03 -12.74 -19.09
C SER A 297 16.46 -13.08 -19.52
N GLN A 298 17.13 -14.01 -18.82
CA GLN A 298 18.48 -14.47 -19.16
C GLN A 298 18.49 -15.58 -20.21
N GLN A 299 17.40 -16.35 -20.31
CA GLN A 299 17.26 -17.47 -21.26
C GLN A 299 16.64 -17.05 -22.59
N GLU A 300 16.06 -15.84 -22.67
CA GLU A 300 15.47 -15.31 -23.88
C GLU A 300 16.48 -15.23 -25.02
N LYS A 301 16.04 -15.70 -26.22
CA LYS A 301 16.87 -15.65 -27.42
C LYS A 301 16.96 -14.22 -27.97
N ARG A 302 18.17 -13.72 -28.23
CA ARG A 302 18.37 -12.45 -28.91
C ARG A 302 18.24 -12.59 -30.43
N TYR A 303 17.28 -11.87 -31.04
CA TYR A 303 17.09 -11.80 -32.49
C TYR A 303 17.76 -10.55 -33.05
N ARG A 304 19.03 -10.66 -33.48
CA ARG A 304 19.85 -9.51 -33.94
C ARG A 304 19.38 -8.94 -35.27
N ASP A 305 18.64 -9.71 -36.07
CA ASP A 305 18.14 -9.31 -37.39
C ASP A 305 16.84 -8.48 -37.29
N TYR A 306 16.35 -8.26 -36.06
CA TYR A 306 15.17 -7.45 -35.76
C TYR A 306 15.58 -6.18 -34.97
N PRO A 307 16.14 -5.14 -35.64
CA PRO A 307 16.38 -3.87 -34.99
C PRO A 307 15.07 -3.14 -34.70
N PRO A 308 15.02 -2.15 -33.81
CA PRO A 308 13.87 -1.27 -33.67
C PRO A 308 13.46 -0.68 -35.03
N LEU A 309 12.15 -0.63 -35.28
CA LEU A 309 11.62 -0.07 -36.53
C LEU A 309 11.85 1.45 -36.59
N THR A 310 12.23 1.94 -37.79
CA THR A 310 12.18 3.38 -38.06
C THR A 310 10.73 3.84 -38.27
N GLN A 311 10.47 5.15 -38.20
CA GLN A 311 9.13 5.68 -38.44
C GLN A 311 8.61 5.31 -39.86
N GLU A 312 9.47 5.40 -40.86
CA GLU A 312 9.13 5.05 -42.23
C GLU A 312 8.73 3.57 -42.36
N GLN A 313 9.45 2.65 -41.68
CA GLN A 313 9.11 1.23 -41.67
C GLN A 313 7.78 0.96 -40.93
N ARG A 314 7.49 1.73 -39.87
CA ARG A 314 6.21 1.63 -39.15
C ARG A 314 5.04 2.08 -40.04
N ASP A 315 5.22 3.15 -40.81
CA ASP A 315 4.18 3.69 -41.68
C ASP A 315 3.83 2.72 -42.84
N GLU A 316 4.74 1.80 -43.18
CA GLU A 316 4.55 0.76 -44.22
C GLU A 316 3.98 -0.56 -43.72
N MET A 317 3.91 -0.75 -42.37
CA MET A 317 3.50 -1.99 -41.73
C MET A 317 2.15 -1.84 -41.02
N SER A 318 1.41 -2.93 -40.90
CA SER A 318 0.22 -2.99 -40.05
C SER A 318 0.60 -3.08 -38.57
N GLU A 319 -0.32 -2.67 -37.68
CA GLU A 319 -0.11 -2.75 -36.22
C GLU A 319 0.29 -4.13 -35.74
N SER A 320 -0.34 -5.19 -36.28
CA SER A 320 -0.02 -6.60 -35.95
C SER A 320 1.38 -7.02 -36.40
N GLU A 321 1.89 -6.48 -37.52
CA GLU A 321 3.25 -6.75 -37.99
C GLU A 321 4.28 -6.00 -37.14
N ILE A 322 3.98 -4.75 -36.77
CA ILE A 322 4.80 -3.94 -35.85
C ILE A 322 4.93 -4.65 -34.49
N GLU A 323 3.81 -5.11 -33.91
CA GLU A 323 3.81 -5.81 -32.63
C GLU A 323 4.69 -7.07 -32.66
N LYS A 324 4.52 -7.93 -33.67
CA LYS A 324 5.33 -9.15 -33.83
C LYS A 324 6.81 -8.85 -34.08
N TRP A 325 7.10 -7.78 -34.80
CA TRP A 325 8.48 -7.36 -35.03
C TRP A 325 9.12 -6.87 -33.73
N GLU A 326 8.41 -5.99 -32.99
CA GLU A 326 8.92 -5.44 -31.75
C GLU A 326 9.06 -6.47 -30.64
N GLU A 327 8.17 -7.45 -30.54
CA GLU A 327 8.30 -8.60 -29.64
C GLU A 327 9.65 -9.30 -29.87
N ARG A 328 10.00 -9.59 -31.13
CA ARG A 328 11.31 -10.17 -31.47
C ARG A 328 12.47 -9.20 -31.22
N ALA A 329 12.27 -7.93 -31.53
CA ALA A 329 13.29 -6.91 -31.32
C ALA A 329 13.62 -6.69 -29.83
N LYS A 330 12.64 -6.82 -28.94
CA LYS A 330 12.77 -6.70 -27.49
C LYS A 330 13.27 -7.98 -26.83
N SER A 331 13.02 -9.15 -27.43
CA SER A 331 13.42 -10.43 -26.87
C SER A 331 14.92 -10.51 -26.62
N GLY A 332 15.29 -10.95 -25.39
CA GLY A 332 16.68 -11.13 -24.97
C GLY A 332 17.50 -9.85 -24.90
N ILE A 333 16.88 -8.68 -24.76
CA ILE A 333 17.59 -7.39 -24.75
C ILE A 333 18.50 -7.21 -23.53
N ILE A 334 18.18 -7.89 -22.42
CA ILE A 334 18.95 -7.93 -21.18
C ILE A 334 19.53 -9.32 -20.89
N SER A 335 19.53 -10.23 -21.87
CA SER A 335 20.13 -11.55 -21.73
C SER A 335 21.65 -11.45 -21.55
N GLY A 336 22.19 -12.20 -20.58
CA GLY A 336 23.62 -12.19 -20.24
C GLY A 336 24.11 -10.98 -19.44
N GLU A 337 23.20 -10.14 -18.94
CA GLU A 337 23.55 -8.99 -18.10
C GLU A 337 24.05 -9.43 -16.72
N ARG A 338 25.30 -9.11 -16.41
CA ARG A 338 25.97 -9.53 -15.16
C ARG A 338 25.24 -9.07 -13.91
N VAL A 339 24.64 -7.89 -13.93
CA VAL A 339 23.90 -7.37 -12.78
C VAL A 339 22.79 -8.33 -12.36
N ILE A 340 22.08 -8.93 -13.32
CA ILE A 340 20.97 -9.87 -13.08
C ILE A 340 21.54 -11.23 -12.66
N VAL A 341 22.53 -11.74 -13.38
CA VAL A 341 23.14 -13.06 -13.09
C VAL A 341 23.76 -13.09 -11.70
N ASP A 342 24.55 -12.07 -11.35
CA ASP A 342 25.17 -11.96 -10.01
C ASP A 342 24.12 -11.79 -8.92
N GLY A 343 23.03 -11.01 -9.20
CA GLY A 343 21.92 -10.83 -8.29
C GLY A 343 21.23 -12.16 -7.97
N MET A 344 20.86 -12.95 -8.98
CA MET A 344 20.26 -14.26 -8.81
C MET A 344 21.18 -15.22 -8.02
N MET A 345 22.48 -15.22 -8.31
CA MET A 345 23.45 -16.05 -7.59
C MET A 345 23.55 -15.67 -6.12
N ASN A 346 23.54 -14.38 -5.79
CA ASN A 346 23.59 -13.90 -4.42
C ASN A 346 22.30 -14.24 -3.66
N MET A 347 21.12 -14.01 -4.27
CA MET A 347 19.83 -14.40 -3.67
C MET A 347 19.77 -15.92 -3.43
N ARG A 348 20.22 -16.74 -4.39
CA ARG A 348 20.29 -18.18 -4.21
C ARG A 348 21.23 -18.56 -3.06
N ARG A 349 22.38 -17.90 -2.92
CA ARG A 349 23.36 -18.17 -1.84
C ARG A 349 22.74 -17.92 -0.47
N SER A 350 21.96 -16.85 -0.30
CA SER A 350 21.31 -16.50 0.97
C SER A 350 20.46 -17.65 1.54
N TRP A 351 19.89 -18.49 0.68
CA TRP A 351 19.11 -19.67 1.08
C TRP A 351 19.93 -20.87 1.57
N TYR A 352 21.18 -20.96 1.17
CA TYR A 352 22.06 -22.09 1.57
C TYR A 352 22.90 -21.79 2.81
N GLU A 353 22.96 -20.53 3.22
CA GLU A 353 23.78 -20.15 4.36
C GLU A 353 23.15 -20.62 5.66
N THR A 354 23.97 -21.27 6.50
CA THR A 354 23.61 -21.67 7.85
C THR A 354 23.34 -20.43 8.71
N VAL A 355 22.28 -20.46 9.49
CA VAL A 355 21.97 -19.44 10.49
C VAL A 355 22.40 -19.97 11.86
N ASN A 356 23.24 -19.21 12.53
CA ASN A 356 23.69 -19.55 13.89
C ASN A 356 22.66 -18.99 14.88
N THR A 357 21.63 -19.76 15.17
CA THR A 357 20.64 -19.47 16.22
C THR A 357 20.82 -20.45 17.38
N ASP A 358 20.27 -20.11 18.52
CA ASP A 358 20.12 -21.04 19.67
C ASP A 358 18.93 -22.01 19.47
N GLY A 359 18.17 -21.86 18.35
CA GLY A 359 17.08 -22.74 17.97
C GLY A 359 17.56 -24.07 17.37
N GLN A 360 16.61 -25.02 17.21
CA GLN A 360 16.91 -26.34 16.65
C GLN A 360 17.11 -26.33 15.13
N TYR A 361 16.52 -25.35 14.41
CA TYR A 361 16.64 -25.24 12.95
C TYR A 361 17.78 -24.28 12.57
N ARG A 362 18.69 -24.72 11.71
CA ARG A 362 19.85 -23.93 11.26
C ARG A 362 19.88 -23.67 9.76
N THR A 363 19.14 -24.46 9.00
CA THR A 363 19.04 -24.35 7.54
C THR A 363 17.58 -24.45 7.12
N ILE A 364 17.23 -23.86 5.97
CA ILE A 364 15.86 -23.96 5.45
C ILE A 364 15.46 -25.41 5.10
N THR A 365 16.42 -26.27 4.86
CA THR A 365 16.20 -27.70 4.61
C THR A 365 15.71 -28.44 5.84
N ASP A 366 16.03 -27.96 7.05
CA ASP A 366 15.55 -28.53 8.31
C ASP A 366 14.04 -28.42 8.44
N ILE A 367 13.45 -27.36 7.86
CA ILE A 367 12.02 -27.08 7.87
C ILE A 367 11.30 -27.44 6.54
N GLY A 368 11.96 -28.20 5.64
CA GLY A 368 11.33 -28.68 4.39
C GLY A 368 11.41 -27.72 3.21
N ILE A 369 12.15 -26.62 3.28
CA ILE A 369 12.35 -25.71 2.14
C ILE A 369 13.69 -26.03 1.48
N THR A 370 13.67 -26.30 0.18
CA THR A 370 14.86 -26.63 -0.62
C THR A 370 14.86 -25.82 -1.91
N THR A 371 16.01 -25.72 -2.58
CA THR A 371 16.01 -25.18 -3.95
C THR A 371 15.79 -26.30 -4.95
N SER A 372 15.16 -25.98 -6.09
CA SER A 372 14.98 -26.93 -7.19
C SER A 372 16.31 -27.63 -7.55
N PRO A 373 16.31 -28.96 -7.72
CA PRO A 373 17.47 -29.70 -8.17
C PRO A 373 17.85 -29.38 -9.62
N ASN A 374 16.92 -28.84 -10.40
CA ASN A 374 17.16 -28.41 -11.76
C ASN A 374 17.84 -27.02 -11.76
N TYR A 375 19.11 -26.98 -12.17
CA TYR A 375 19.88 -25.73 -12.22
C TYR A 375 19.30 -24.70 -13.21
N LEU A 376 18.51 -25.14 -14.18
CA LEU A 376 17.84 -24.25 -15.16
C LEU A 376 16.71 -23.43 -14.54
N ASP A 377 16.22 -23.82 -13.36
CA ASP A 377 15.15 -23.09 -12.66
C ASP A 377 15.67 -21.85 -11.93
N GLY A 378 16.97 -21.53 -12.06
CA GLY A 378 17.56 -20.30 -11.54
C GLY A 378 17.61 -20.17 -10.01
N GLY A 379 17.27 -21.24 -9.28
CA GLY A 379 17.24 -21.25 -7.82
C GLY A 379 15.85 -21.09 -7.22
N LYS A 380 14.80 -21.49 -7.94
CA LYS A 380 13.44 -21.60 -7.38
C LYS A 380 13.42 -22.47 -6.13
N LEU A 381 12.59 -22.13 -5.18
CA LEU A 381 12.34 -22.88 -3.97
C LEU A 381 11.25 -23.94 -4.17
N VAL A 382 11.43 -25.07 -3.53
CA VAL A 382 10.47 -26.18 -3.44
C VAL A 382 10.19 -26.41 -1.95
N VAL A 383 8.94 -26.49 -1.58
CA VAL A 383 8.50 -26.68 -0.20
C VAL A 383 7.89 -28.06 -0.03
N ASP A 384 8.35 -28.78 0.96
CA ASP A 384 7.68 -29.94 1.54
C ASP A 384 6.70 -29.40 2.61
N GLU A 385 5.42 -29.30 2.23
CA GLU A 385 4.38 -28.68 3.05
C GLU A 385 4.19 -29.40 4.38
N ASP A 386 4.21 -30.75 4.37
CA ASP A 386 4.03 -31.54 5.58
C ASP A 386 5.19 -31.30 6.57
N LYS A 387 6.40 -31.20 6.06
CA LYS A 387 7.58 -30.93 6.89
C LYS A 387 7.60 -29.51 7.44
N LEU A 388 7.17 -28.52 6.63
CA LEU A 388 7.06 -27.16 7.09
C LEU A 388 5.99 -27.00 8.16
N ARG A 389 4.81 -27.62 7.97
CA ARG A 389 3.75 -27.63 8.98
C ARG A 389 4.21 -28.29 10.28
N ALA A 390 4.84 -29.44 10.20
CA ALA A 390 5.38 -30.14 11.37
C ALA A 390 6.40 -29.28 12.14
N ALA A 391 7.28 -28.54 11.43
CA ALA A 391 8.22 -27.63 12.05
C ALA A 391 7.57 -26.45 12.77
N LEU A 392 6.49 -25.91 12.18
CA LEU A 392 5.68 -24.82 12.78
C LEU A 392 4.89 -25.29 14.00
N GLU A 393 4.36 -26.51 13.97
CA GLU A 393 3.66 -27.13 15.09
C GLU A 393 4.62 -27.44 16.26
N ASP A 394 5.83 -27.92 15.94
CA ASP A 394 6.84 -28.27 16.93
C ASP A 394 7.40 -27.02 17.62
N ASN A 395 7.87 -26.02 16.85
CA ASN A 395 8.40 -24.77 17.40
C ASN A 395 8.38 -23.62 16.40
N ALA A 396 7.32 -22.86 16.34
CA ALA A 396 7.18 -21.71 15.48
C ALA A 396 8.21 -20.59 15.78
N ASP A 397 8.69 -20.45 17.04
CA ASP A 397 9.70 -19.46 17.40
C ASP A 397 11.07 -19.81 16.82
N ASP A 398 11.44 -21.09 16.80
CA ASP A 398 12.70 -21.52 16.16
C ASP A 398 12.65 -21.38 14.64
N VAL A 399 11.48 -21.57 14.00
CA VAL A 399 11.24 -21.22 12.60
C VAL A 399 11.41 -19.70 12.41
N ARG A 400 10.83 -18.87 13.28
CA ARG A 400 11.02 -17.40 13.26
C ARG A 400 12.50 -17.03 13.35
N LYS A 401 13.24 -17.63 14.29
CA LYS A 401 14.69 -17.35 14.44
C LYS A 401 15.46 -17.70 13.17
N LEU A 402 15.16 -18.82 12.51
CA LEU A 402 15.78 -19.19 11.25
C LEU A 402 15.55 -18.12 10.15
N PHE A 403 14.34 -17.58 10.05
CA PHE A 403 14.01 -16.58 9.05
C PHE A 403 14.45 -15.17 9.47
N ALA A 404 14.15 -14.76 10.69
CA ALA A 404 14.10 -13.35 11.11
C ALA A 404 14.98 -13.02 12.33
N GLU A 405 15.93 -13.88 12.74
CA GLU A 405 16.87 -13.53 13.79
C GLU A 405 17.72 -12.32 13.38
N ASN A 406 17.94 -11.40 14.30
CA ASN A 406 18.81 -10.24 14.10
C ASN A 406 19.45 -9.81 15.41
N SER A 407 20.34 -10.68 15.90
CA SER A 407 21.14 -10.42 17.09
C SER A 407 22.63 -10.48 16.76
N ASP A 408 23.48 -9.93 17.59
CA ASP A 408 24.93 -9.71 17.44
C ASP A 408 25.67 -10.74 16.54
N GLY A 409 25.75 -10.44 15.24
CA GLY A 409 26.43 -11.27 14.24
C GLY A 409 25.62 -12.48 13.75
N GLN A 410 24.39 -12.64 14.16
CA GLN A 410 23.47 -13.69 13.73
C GLN A 410 22.33 -13.07 12.90
N GLN A 411 22.36 -13.31 11.59
CA GLN A 411 21.32 -12.85 10.68
C GLN A 411 20.53 -14.05 10.12
N GLY A 412 19.22 -14.01 10.28
CA GLY A 412 18.30 -14.93 9.65
C GLY A 412 18.31 -14.81 8.12
N VAL A 413 17.75 -15.82 7.47
CA VAL A 413 17.77 -15.94 6.00
C VAL A 413 17.16 -14.71 5.32
N ILE A 414 16.09 -14.12 5.89
CA ILE A 414 15.42 -12.95 5.31
C ILE A 414 16.33 -11.72 5.29
N TYR A 415 17.13 -11.48 6.31
CA TYR A 415 18.08 -10.35 6.31
C TYR A 415 19.17 -10.50 5.26
N LYS A 416 19.72 -11.73 5.12
CA LYS A 416 20.72 -12.03 4.09
C LYS A 416 20.15 -11.91 2.67
N LEU A 417 18.91 -12.36 2.48
CA LEU A 417 18.21 -12.25 1.20
C LEU A 417 17.90 -10.78 0.87
N GLU A 418 17.45 -10.01 1.84
CA GLU A 418 17.19 -8.57 1.68
C GLU A 418 18.45 -7.82 1.25
N ASP A 419 19.59 -8.12 1.86
CA ASP A 419 20.87 -7.52 1.48
C ASP A 419 21.23 -7.85 0.02
N ALA A 420 21.04 -9.11 -0.41
CA ALA A 420 21.26 -9.53 -1.79
C ALA A 420 20.29 -8.83 -2.77
N VAL A 421 19.02 -8.70 -2.41
CA VAL A 421 17.99 -8.00 -3.20
C VAL A 421 18.32 -6.50 -3.28
N LYS A 422 18.59 -5.84 -2.17
CA LYS A 422 18.94 -4.40 -2.13
C LYS A 422 20.21 -4.09 -2.93
N GLN A 423 21.22 -4.93 -2.85
CA GLN A 423 22.43 -4.78 -3.66
C GLN A 423 22.10 -4.91 -5.16
N THR A 424 21.24 -5.85 -5.54
CA THR A 424 20.81 -6.04 -6.93
C THR A 424 20.01 -4.83 -7.43
N VAL A 425 19.03 -4.37 -6.65
CA VAL A 425 18.24 -3.15 -6.93
C VAL A 425 19.13 -1.93 -7.11
N ASN A 426 20.11 -1.73 -6.21
CA ASN A 426 21.03 -0.59 -6.31
C ASN A 426 21.90 -0.68 -7.58
N ARG A 427 22.42 -1.84 -7.94
CA ARG A 427 23.16 -2.04 -9.20
C ARG A 427 22.30 -1.80 -10.43
N ILE A 428 21.02 -2.21 -10.41
CA ILE A 428 20.06 -1.90 -11.47
C ILE A 428 19.84 -0.38 -11.55
N HIS A 429 19.71 0.32 -10.43
CA HIS A 429 19.56 1.77 -10.40
C HIS A 429 20.80 2.50 -10.94
N ASP A 430 22.00 2.05 -10.60
CA ASP A 430 23.25 2.62 -11.15
C ASP A 430 23.38 2.40 -12.65
N HIS A 431 22.82 1.30 -13.16
CA HIS A 431 22.88 0.95 -14.58
C HIS A 431 21.74 1.60 -15.40
N ALA A 432 20.49 1.49 -14.95
CA ALA A 432 19.28 1.86 -15.70
C ALA A 432 18.52 3.08 -15.13
N GLY A 433 18.93 3.60 -13.98
CA GLY A 433 18.29 4.72 -13.30
C GLY A 433 16.93 4.38 -12.68
N ARG A 434 16.48 5.23 -11.78
CA ARG A 434 15.10 5.22 -11.26
C ARG A 434 14.18 5.98 -12.21
N SER A 435 12.87 5.88 -12.04
CA SER A 435 11.89 6.63 -12.84
C SER A 435 12.09 8.15 -12.75
N THR A 436 12.60 8.64 -11.63
CA THR A 436 12.86 10.07 -11.36
C THR A 436 14.29 10.51 -11.65
N SER A 437 15.18 9.59 -12.10
CA SER A 437 16.59 9.92 -12.35
C SER A 437 16.76 10.66 -13.65
N THR A 438 17.60 11.68 -13.66
CA THR A 438 18.08 12.36 -14.89
C THR A 438 19.10 11.49 -15.62
N LEU A 439 19.23 11.64 -16.94
CA LEU A 439 20.10 10.82 -17.79
C LEU A 439 21.58 10.85 -17.36
N ASP A 440 22.02 11.89 -16.69
CA ASP A 440 23.41 12.05 -16.24
C ASP A 440 23.80 11.15 -15.06
N ASN A 441 22.82 10.58 -14.35
CA ASN A 441 23.05 9.92 -13.06
C ASN A 441 23.23 8.39 -13.15
N TYR A 442 23.06 7.78 -14.34
CA TYR A 442 23.19 6.34 -14.52
C TYR A 442 23.83 5.97 -15.87
N ALA A 443 24.35 4.75 -15.96
CA ALA A 443 25.18 4.33 -17.08
C ALA A 443 24.47 4.38 -18.45
N LEU A 444 23.26 3.78 -18.55
CA LEU A 444 22.47 3.82 -19.80
C LEU A 444 22.05 5.24 -20.13
N GLY A 445 21.71 6.07 -19.15
CA GLY A 445 21.32 7.46 -19.35
C GLY A 445 22.43 8.30 -19.97
N LYS A 446 23.64 8.19 -19.46
CA LYS A 446 24.82 8.87 -20.05
C LYS A 446 25.02 8.48 -21.52
N ARG A 447 24.83 7.18 -21.81
CA ARG A 447 24.95 6.68 -23.19
C ARG A 447 23.83 7.20 -24.09
N MET A 448 22.59 7.25 -23.58
CA MET A 448 21.44 7.85 -24.28
C MET A 448 21.69 9.33 -24.59
N LYS A 449 22.13 10.11 -23.60
CA LYS A 449 22.43 11.54 -23.76
C LYS A 449 23.53 11.78 -24.82
N SER A 450 24.62 11.00 -24.75
CA SER A 450 25.69 11.09 -25.76
C SER A 450 25.18 10.76 -27.17
N LEU A 451 24.24 9.81 -27.27
CA LEU A 451 23.63 9.45 -28.55
C LEU A 451 22.66 10.51 -29.03
N ASP A 452 21.88 11.13 -28.16
CA ASP A 452 21.00 12.26 -28.49
C ASP A 452 21.82 13.46 -29.04
N GLU A 453 22.95 13.78 -28.42
CA GLU A 453 23.88 14.80 -28.88
C GLU A 453 24.48 14.47 -30.29
N GLN A 454 24.78 13.18 -30.51
CA GLN A 454 25.28 12.74 -31.86
C GLN A 454 24.18 12.84 -32.91
N ILE A 455 22.94 12.47 -32.59
CA ILE A 455 21.76 12.57 -33.46
C ILE A 455 21.53 14.03 -33.85
N GLU A 456 21.51 14.95 -32.88
CA GLU A 456 21.35 16.40 -33.17
C GLU A 456 22.47 16.98 -34.07
N ASN A 457 23.72 16.60 -33.79
CA ASN A 457 24.86 17.04 -34.59
C ASN A 457 24.76 16.51 -36.02
N PHE A 458 24.33 15.24 -36.17
CA PHE A 458 24.19 14.63 -37.48
C PHE A 458 23.02 15.21 -38.25
N GLN A 459 21.90 15.51 -37.63
CA GLN A 459 20.75 16.20 -38.24
C GLN A 459 21.14 17.57 -38.75
N ARG A 460 21.91 18.35 -37.98
CA ARG A 460 22.46 19.64 -38.44
C ARG A 460 23.37 19.47 -39.65
N ARG A 461 24.20 18.44 -39.70
CA ARG A 461 25.05 18.12 -40.86
C ARG A 461 24.21 17.73 -42.09
N LEU A 462 23.14 16.96 -41.93
CA LEU A 462 22.25 16.59 -43.04
C LEU A 462 21.63 17.81 -43.70
N ILE A 463 21.21 18.83 -42.95
CA ILE A 463 20.70 20.09 -43.48
C ILE A 463 21.77 20.78 -44.34
N GLN A 464 23.04 20.76 -43.90
CA GLN A 464 24.13 21.34 -44.68
C GLN A 464 24.40 20.54 -45.98
N VAL A 465 24.34 19.21 -45.93
CA VAL A 465 24.49 18.31 -47.06
C VAL A 465 23.37 18.52 -48.08
N GLU A 466 22.14 18.60 -47.63
CA GLU A 466 20.96 18.89 -48.45
C GLU A 466 21.11 20.23 -49.20
N ASN A 467 21.45 21.29 -48.43
CA ASN A 467 21.68 22.59 -49.04
C ASN A 467 22.83 22.58 -50.07
N ARG A 468 23.87 21.76 -49.84
CA ARG A 468 24.97 21.57 -50.78
C ARG A 468 24.47 20.89 -52.07
N TYR A 469 23.68 19.84 -52.00
CA TYR A 469 23.10 19.17 -53.16
C TYR A 469 22.19 20.12 -53.93
N TRP A 470 21.32 20.86 -53.27
CA TRP A 470 20.47 21.86 -53.91
C TRP A 470 21.29 22.92 -54.62
N ASN A 471 22.38 23.44 -54.03
CA ASN A 471 23.26 24.40 -54.67
C ASN A 471 23.95 23.81 -55.88
N GLN A 472 24.43 22.57 -55.83
CA GLN A 472 25.08 21.90 -56.95
C GLN A 472 24.11 21.72 -58.11
N PHE A 473 22.89 21.24 -57.87
CA PHE A 473 21.90 21.11 -58.93
C PHE A 473 21.44 22.45 -59.50
N THR A 474 21.28 23.47 -58.66
CA THR A 474 20.95 24.85 -59.13
C THR A 474 22.05 25.39 -60.03
N GLN A 475 23.32 25.19 -59.69
CA GLN A 475 24.44 25.64 -60.57
C GLN A 475 24.49 24.85 -61.88
N MET A 476 24.22 23.55 -61.81
CA MET A 476 24.15 22.72 -63.04
C MET A 476 22.99 23.15 -63.94
N GLU A 477 21.81 23.42 -63.41
CA GLU A 477 20.69 23.98 -64.20
C GLU A 477 21.02 25.29 -64.86
N LYS A 478 21.61 26.21 -64.10
CA LYS A 478 22.08 27.50 -64.68
C LYS A 478 23.11 27.31 -65.79
N ALA A 479 24.01 26.35 -65.67
CA ALA A 479 24.98 26.01 -66.68
C ALA A 479 24.32 25.45 -67.95
N ILE A 480 23.38 24.51 -67.77
CA ILE A 480 22.62 23.90 -68.87
C ILE A 480 21.74 24.96 -69.59
N GLN A 481 21.09 25.82 -68.84
CA GLN A 481 20.30 26.90 -69.37
C GLN A 481 21.18 27.82 -70.28
N ARG A 482 22.35 28.23 -69.77
CA ARG A 482 23.30 29.02 -70.55
C ARG A 482 23.80 28.32 -71.85
N MET A 483 24.01 26.99 -71.71
CA MET A 483 24.40 26.19 -72.91
C MET A 483 23.25 26.09 -73.93
N ASN A 484 22.03 25.96 -73.50
CA ASN A 484 20.82 25.92 -74.32
C ASN A 484 20.64 27.32 -75.05
N GLU A 485 20.78 28.38 -74.26
CA GLU A 485 20.72 29.75 -74.80
C GLU A 485 21.81 29.97 -75.85
N GLN A 486 23.04 29.54 -75.57
CA GLN A 486 24.15 29.60 -76.53
C GLN A 486 23.90 28.76 -77.80
N SER A 487 23.38 27.53 -77.59
CA SER A 487 23.03 26.65 -78.70
C SER A 487 21.92 27.25 -79.58
N SER A 488 20.89 27.83 -79.00
CA SER A 488 19.81 28.51 -79.69
C SER A 488 20.30 29.71 -80.42
N TYR A 489 21.20 30.51 -79.80
CA TYR A 489 21.83 31.66 -80.46
C TYR A 489 22.65 31.21 -81.67
N LEU A 490 23.48 30.17 -81.56
CA LEU A 490 24.27 29.63 -82.68
C LEU A 490 23.32 29.08 -83.72
N PHE A 491 22.28 28.38 -83.41
CA PHE A 491 21.31 27.85 -84.35
C PHE A 491 20.61 28.98 -85.15
N THR A 492 20.22 30.05 -84.49
CA THR A 492 19.63 31.24 -85.15
C THR A 492 20.61 31.89 -86.10
N GLN A 493 21.87 31.99 -85.67
CA GLN A 493 22.93 32.59 -86.52
C GLN A 493 23.23 31.70 -87.76
N PHE A 494 23.15 30.37 -87.66
CA PHE A 494 23.29 29.45 -88.78
C PHE A 494 22.07 29.42 -89.70
N MET A 495 20.87 29.79 -89.22
CA MET A 495 19.68 29.89 -90.10
C MET A 495 19.56 31.23 -90.83
N GLU A 496 20.27 32.25 -90.39
CA GLU A 496 20.32 33.59 -91.05
C GLU A 496 21.44 33.69 -92.07
N MET A 497 22.32 32.69 -92.27
CA MET A 497 23.30 32.60 -93.34
C MET A 497 22.77 31.72 -94.49
#